data_5a011434db4b92f394367974d4297851
#
_entry.id   5a011434db4b92f394367974d4297851
#
_cell.length_a   1.000
_cell.length_b   1.000
_cell.length_c   1.000
_cell.angle_alpha   90.00
_cell.angle_beta   90.00
_cell.angle_gamma   90.00
#
_symmetry.space_group_name_H-M   'P 1'
#
loop_
_entity.id
_entity.type
_entity.pdbx_description
1 polymer ?
#
loop_
_entity_poly.entity_id
_entity_poly.type
_entity_poly.pdbx_seq_one_letter_code
_entity_poly.pdbx_strand_id
1 'polypeptide(L)'
;MTRGTAPLLAEISANIPAGFCTAVIGASGAGKSTLLRLLNRLAEPTTGRIMLDGVPLADMDVLALRRRVGLVAQTPVLLTGRVLEEVRVGRQGLSEAKVAELLGRVGLGPKFIARATGELSGGEVQRVCLARALAVEPETLLLDEPTSALDSASAEIIGALVNDFVREGGSVVLVSHDHGLIDSVAAQVLLLEDGRLVACARPGGIDTDSTFRSQSKPSAMSRSGCGLTR
;
A
#
# COMPACT_ATOMS: atom_id res chain seq x y z
N MET A 1 -9.52 -15.26 5.48
CA MET A 1 -10.59 -14.28 5.18
C MET A 1 -11.36 -14.77 3.96
N THR A 2 -12.67 -14.80 4.02
CA THR A 2 -13.51 -15.30 2.91
C THR A 2 -14.49 -14.21 2.50
N ARG A 3 -14.75 -14.09 1.20
CA ARG A 3 -15.85 -13.29 0.65
C ARG A 3 -16.88 -14.29 0.12
N GLY A 4 -17.91 -14.57 0.92
CA GLY A 4 -18.78 -15.73 0.67
C GLY A 4 -18.07 -17.03 1.02
N THR A 5 -18.12 -18.04 0.15
CA THR A 5 -17.47 -19.34 0.32
C THR A 5 -16.04 -19.42 -0.20
N ALA A 6 -15.57 -18.43 -0.99
CA ALA A 6 -14.21 -18.42 -1.56
C ALA A 6 -13.23 -17.68 -0.66
N PRO A 7 -11.98 -18.18 -0.52
CA PRO A 7 -10.92 -17.47 0.20
C PRO A 7 -10.55 -16.18 -0.57
N LEU A 8 -10.31 -15.07 0.17
CA LEU A 8 -9.81 -13.81 -0.41
C LEU A 8 -8.34 -13.91 -0.83
N LEU A 9 -7.56 -14.68 -0.10
CA LEU A 9 -6.16 -15.01 -0.38
C LEU A 9 -5.96 -16.50 -0.11
N ALA A 10 -5.27 -17.20 -1.00
CA ALA A 10 -5.03 -18.63 -0.89
C ALA A 10 -3.59 -18.97 -1.32
N GLU A 11 -2.91 -19.79 -0.49
CA GLU A 11 -1.61 -20.37 -0.82
C GLU A 11 -0.53 -19.34 -1.21
N ILE A 12 -0.52 -18.18 -0.55
CA ILE A 12 0.52 -17.16 -0.77
C ILE A 12 1.77 -17.58 -0.01
N SER A 13 2.86 -17.76 -0.74
CA SER A 13 4.20 -17.95 -0.19
C SER A 13 5.15 -16.97 -0.88
N ALA A 14 5.63 -15.97 -0.15
CA ALA A 14 6.52 -14.95 -0.67
C ALA A 14 7.53 -14.51 0.39
N ASN A 15 8.70 -14.09 -0.06
CA ASN A 15 9.67 -13.37 0.75
C ASN A 15 9.70 -11.90 0.32
N ILE A 16 9.57 -11.00 1.27
CA ILE A 16 9.69 -9.54 1.08
C ILE A 16 11.04 -9.15 1.66
N PRO A 17 12.02 -8.77 0.81
CA PRO A 17 13.37 -8.46 1.29
C PRO A 17 13.39 -7.15 2.09
N ALA A 18 14.11 -7.14 3.21
CA ALA A 18 14.33 -5.94 4.01
C ALA A 18 15.20 -4.93 3.25
N GLY A 19 14.96 -3.62 3.48
CA GLY A 19 15.73 -2.55 2.88
C GLY A 19 15.42 -2.30 1.39
N PHE A 20 14.28 -2.81 0.89
CA PHE A 20 13.85 -2.63 -0.50
C PHE A 20 12.37 -2.27 -0.59
N CYS A 21 11.98 -1.76 -1.77
CA CYS A 21 10.57 -1.61 -2.12
C CYS A 21 10.10 -2.84 -2.90
N THR A 22 9.06 -3.50 -2.40
CA THR A 22 8.34 -4.59 -3.07
C THR A 22 6.98 -4.07 -3.53
N ALA A 23 6.75 -4.04 -4.84
CA ALA A 23 5.44 -3.71 -5.39
C ALA A 23 4.52 -4.94 -5.42
N VAL A 24 3.23 -4.73 -5.15
CA VAL A 24 2.18 -5.75 -5.26
C VAL A 24 1.17 -5.26 -6.30
N ILE A 25 1.11 -5.96 -7.42
CA ILE A 25 0.24 -5.64 -8.55
C ILE A 25 -0.83 -6.72 -8.74
N GLY A 26 -1.83 -6.41 -9.55
CA GLY A 26 -2.93 -7.32 -9.87
C GLY A 26 -4.24 -6.59 -10.04
N ALA A 27 -5.26 -7.25 -10.56
CA ALA A 27 -6.57 -6.68 -10.81
C ALA A 27 -7.24 -6.14 -9.53
N SER A 28 -8.25 -5.28 -9.73
CA SER A 28 -9.12 -4.87 -8.61
C SER A 28 -9.80 -6.10 -8.01
N GLY A 29 -9.77 -6.22 -6.69
CA GLY A 29 -10.33 -7.38 -6.00
C GLY A 29 -9.38 -8.59 -5.86
N ALA A 30 -8.17 -8.58 -6.43
CA ALA A 30 -7.19 -9.68 -6.32
C ALA A 30 -6.66 -9.94 -4.90
N GLY A 31 -7.01 -9.09 -3.92
CA GLY A 31 -6.63 -9.28 -2.52
C GLY A 31 -5.45 -8.44 -2.04
N LYS A 32 -4.95 -7.48 -2.84
CA LYS A 32 -3.78 -6.65 -2.52
C LYS A 32 -3.89 -5.93 -1.17
N SER A 33 -4.97 -5.18 -0.94
CA SER A 33 -5.22 -4.48 0.34
C SER A 33 -5.42 -5.46 1.50
N THR A 34 -5.96 -6.66 1.23
CA THR A 34 -6.08 -7.72 2.23
C THR A 34 -4.70 -8.23 2.63
N LEU A 35 -3.78 -8.41 1.68
CA LEU A 35 -2.40 -8.77 1.97
C LEU A 35 -1.73 -7.72 2.88
N LEU A 36 -1.85 -6.42 2.56
CA LEU A 36 -1.30 -5.37 3.44
C LEU A 36 -1.88 -5.41 4.86
N ARG A 37 -3.19 -5.64 5.00
CA ARG A 37 -3.84 -5.76 6.31
C ARG A 37 -3.39 -6.98 7.12
N LEU A 38 -3.01 -8.06 6.45
CA LEU A 38 -2.42 -9.22 7.10
C LEU A 38 -1.00 -8.92 7.61
N LEU A 39 -0.20 -8.15 6.85
CA LEU A 39 1.19 -7.82 7.19
C LEU A 39 1.31 -6.94 8.44
N ASN A 40 0.28 -6.16 8.83
CA ASN A 40 0.28 -5.39 10.07
C ASN A 40 -0.79 -5.84 11.10
N ARG A 41 -1.31 -7.07 10.93
CA ARG A 41 -2.33 -7.66 11.81
C ARG A 41 -3.59 -6.81 11.99
N LEU A 42 -4.03 -6.06 10.96
CA LEU A 42 -5.42 -5.56 10.86
C LEU A 42 -6.38 -6.66 10.42
N ALA A 43 -5.84 -7.79 9.93
CA ALA A 43 -6.52 -9.02 9.66
C ALA A 43 -5.63 -10.20 10.08
N GLU A 44 -6.22 -11.33 10.43
CA GLU A 44 -5.50 -12.56 10.77
C GLU A 44 -5.66 -13.58 9.64
N PRO A 45 -4.61 -14.35 9.31
CA PRO A 45 -4.73 -15.44 8.35
C PRO A 45 -5.57 -16.57 8.95
N THR A 46 -6.42 -17.21 8.13
CA THR A 46 -7.21 -18.36 8.55
C THR A 46 -6.33 -19.60 8.74
N THR A 47 -5.28 -19.72 7.93
CA THR A 47 -4.26 -20.78 7.96
C THR A 47 -2.92 -20.19 7.54
N GLY A 48 -1.84 -20.91 7.80
CA GLY A 48 -0.48 -20.44 7.50
C GLY A 48 0.06 -19.49 8.57
N ARG A 49 1.19 -18.86 8.27
CA ARG A 49 1.88 -17.94 9.17
C ARG A 49 2.57 -16.81 8.41
N ILE A 50 2.67 -15.66 9.03
CA ILE A 50 3.42 -14.52 8.53
C ILE A 50 4.53 -14.25 9.53
N MET A 51 5.73 -14.02 9.02
CA MET A 51 6.93 -13.81 9.84
C MET A 51 7.48 -12.41 9.58
N LEU A 52 8.01 -11.78 10.62
CA LEU A 52 8.83 -10.57 10.54
C LEU A 52 10.14 -10.85 11.28
N ASP A 53 11.27 -10.79 10.57
CA ASP A 53 12.61 -11.08 11.12
C ASP A 53 12.69 -12.45 11.81
N GLY A 54 12.03 -13.46 11.24
CA GLY A 54 12.01 -14.82 11.79
C GLY A 54 11.03 -15.04 12.94
N VAL A 55 10.30 -14.01 13.39
CA VAL A 55 9.31 -14.12 14.46
C VAL A 55 7.90 -14.12 13.86
N PRO A 56 7.03 -15.09 14.23
CA PRO A 56 5.63 -15.07 13.78
C PRO A 56 4.92 -13.79 14.24
N LEU A 57 4.18 -13.13 13.34
CA LEU A 57 3.42 -11.93 13.71
C LEU A 57 2.39 -12.21 14.82
N ALA A 58 1.86 -13.44 14.87
CA ALA A 58 0.90 -13.84 15.90
C ALA A 58 1.49 -13.77 17.32
N ASP A 59 2.80 -13.95 17.46
CA ASP A 59 3.51 -13.95 18.75
C ASP A 59 3.98 -12.54 19.17
N MET A 60 3.82 -11.54 18.29
CA MET A 60 4.21 -10.16 18.56
C MET A 60 3.11 -9.39 19.27
N ASP A 61 3.48 -8.43 20.13
CA ASP A 61 2.53 -7.41 20.60
C ASP A 61 2.02 -6.57 19.43
N VAL A 62 0.70 -6.45 19.31
CA VAL A 62 0.05 -5.81 18.16
C VAL A 62 0.42 -4.33 18.04
N LEU A 63 0.54 -3.62 19.15
CA LEU A 63 0.87 -2.18 19.13
C LEU A 63 2.35 -1.97 18.78
N ALA A 64 3.22 -2.82 19.31
CA ALA A 64 4.64 -2.81 18.94
C ALA A 64 4.83 -3.14 17.47
N LEU A 65 4.13 -4.17 16.94
CA LEU A 65 4.15 -4.51 15.52
C LEU A 65 3.72 -3.33 14.65
N ARG A 66 2.58 -2.69 14.96
CA ARG A 66 2.04 -1.58 14.15
C ARG A 66 2.86 -0.30 14.22
N ARG A 67 3.75 -0.16 15.21
CA ARG A 67 4.76 0.91 15.22
C ARG A 67 5.91 0.58 14.27
N ARG A 68 6.32 -0.69 14.18
CA ARG A 68 7.36 -1.15 13.25
C ARG A 68 6.84 -1.21 11.80
N VAL A 69 5.58 -1.59 11.61
CA VAL A 69 4.95 -1.80 10.29
C VAL A 69 3.78 -0.82 10.15
N GLY A 70 4.07 0.36 9.61
CA GLY A 70 3.09 1.42 9.36
C GLY A 70 2.25 1.14 8.12
N LEU A 71 0.94 1.40 8.17
CA LEU A 71 0.04 1.28 7.01
C LEU A 71 -0.58 2.62 6.66
N VAL A 72 -0.47 2.99 5.39
CA VAL A 72 -1.24 4.08 4.77
C VAL A 72 -2.26 3.45 3.82
N ALA A 73 -3.53 3.54 4.18
CA ALA A 73 -4.61 2.94 3.42
C ALA A 73 -4.99 3.77 2.19
N GLN A 74 -5.60 3.14 1.19
CA GLN A 74 -6.09 3.77 -0.03
C GLN A 74 -7.09 4.90 0.26
N THR A 75 -7.99 4.70 1.23
CA THR A 75 -8.90 5.76 1.69
C THR A 75 -8.36 6.33 2.99
N PRO A 76 -7.74 7.53 2.95
CA PRO A 76 -7.15 8.13 4.13
C PRO A 76 -8.25 8.58 5.11
N VAL A 77 -8.00 8.40 6.41
CA VAL A 77 -8.90 8.83 7.49
C VAL A 77 -8.10 9.73 8.43
N LEU A 78 -8.62 10.92 8.66
CA LEU A 78 -8.10 11.86 9.64
C LEU A 78 -8.81 11.64 10.98
N LEU A 79 -8.04 11.70 12.06
CA LEU A 79 -8.47 11.37 13.42
C LEU A 79 -8.66 12.62 14.29
N THR A 80 -8.07 13.75 13.87
CA THR A 80 -8.04 14.98 14.65
C THR A 80 -8.50 16.18 13.82
N GLY A 81 -8.74 17.33 14.49
CA GLY A 81 -9.19 18.56 13.85
C GLY A 81 -8.09 19.42 13.25
N ARG A 82 -6.81 19.14 13.55
CA ARG A 82 -5.65 19.94 13.10
C ARG A 82 -4.52 19.08 12.57
N VAL A 83 -3.83 19.57 11.55
CA VAL A 83 -2.70 18.85 10.93
C VAL A 83 -1.58 18.57 11.93
N LEU A 84 -1.23 19.50 12.81
CA LEU A 84 -0.23 19.30 13.86
C LEU A 84 -0.57 18.10 14.75
N GLU A 85 -1.81 18.04 15.22
CA GLU A 85 -2.29 16.97 16.08
C GLU A 85 -2.36 15.64 15.31
N GLU A 86 -2.76 15.70 14.05
CA GLU A 86 -2.87 14.55 13.17
C GLU A 86 -1.51 13.86 12.98
N VAL A 87 -0.46 14.61 12.69
CA VAL A 87 0.89 14.04 12.53
C VAL A 87 1.42 13.50 13.87
N ARG A 88 1.01 14.07 14.99
CA ARG A 88 1.37 13.62 16.33
C ARG A 88 0.62 12.37 16.81
N VAL A 89 -0.38 11.90 16.09
CA VAL A 89 -1.06 10.65 16.43
C VAL A 89 -0.06 9.49 16.50
N GLY A 90 -0.02 8.82 17.66
CA GLY A 90 0.95 7.74 17.91
C GLY A 90 2.31 8.19 18.46
N ARG A 91 2.67 9.50 18.36
CA ARG A 91 3.91 10.09 18.92
C ARG A 91 3.69 11.55 19.35
N GLN A 92 2.95 11.73 20.43
CA GLN A 92 2.49 13.04 20.91
C GLN A 92 3.60 14.03 21.25
N GLY A 93 4.78 13.56 21.62
CA GLY A 93 5.93 14.39 22.02
C GLY A 93 6.74 15.02 20.88
N LEU A 94 6.30 14.91 19.62
CA LEU A 94 7.01 15.53 18.49
C LEU A 94 6.98 17.05 18.58
N SER A 95 8.14 17.70 18.37
CA SER A 95 8.22 19.15 18.24
C SER A 95 7.52 19.62 16.94
N GLU A 96 7.10 20.88 16.90
CA GLU A 96 6.55 21.46 15.67
C GLU A 96 7.57 21.47 14.54
N ALA A 97 8.85 21.66 14.84
CA ALA A 97 9.93 21.61 13.86
C ALA A 97 10.02 20.21 13.21
N LYS A 98 9.89 19.13 14.00
CA LYS A 98 9.87 17.76 13.45
C LYS A 98 8.61 17.48 12.63
N VAL A 99 7.47 18.01 13.04
CA VAL A 99 6.24 17.93 12.25
C VAL A 99 6.40 18.69 10.93
N ALA A 100 7.02 19.89 10.94
CA ALA A 100 7.31 20.66 9.71
C ALA A 100 8.23 19.87 8.76
N GLU A 101 9.26 19.22 9.29
CA GLU A 101 10.17 18.35 8.51
C GLU A 101 9.40 17.21 7.85
N LEU A 102 8.57 16.48 8.62
CA LEU A 102 7.78 15.38 8.11
C LEU A 102 6.77 15.81 7.03
N LEU A 103 6.12 16.97 7.23
CA LEU A 103 5.25 17.56 6.22
C LEU A 103 6.05 17.95 4.96
N GLY A 104 7.26 18.49 5.12
CA GLY A 104 8.17 18.80 4.01
C GLY A 104 8.52 17.56 3.19
N ARG A 105 8.78 16.41 3.83
CA ARG A 105 9.06 15.13 3.14
C ARG A 105 7.92 14.67 2.23
N VAL A 106 6.68 15.04 2.54
CA VAL A 106 5.50 14.73 1.73
C VAL A 106 5.03 15.90 0.85
N GLY A 107 5.88 16.92 0.67
CA GLY A 107 5.59 18.08 -0.20
C GLY A 107 4.56 19.05 0.37
N LEU A 108 4.37 19.07 1.69
CA LEU A 108 3.52 20.05 2.38
C LEU A 108 4.38 21.07 3.12
N GLY A 109 4.21 22.33 2.77
CA GLY A 109 4.98 23.42 3.40
C GLY A 109 4.60 23.67 4.86
N PRO A 110 5.42 24.43 5.62
CA PRO A 110 5.23 24.66 7.05
C PRO A 110 3.90 25.31 7.42
N LYS A 111 3.28 26.06 6.49
CA LYS A 111 1.95 26.66 6.67
C LYS A 111 0.84 25.63 6.97
N PHE A 112 1.06 24.37 6.60
CA PHE A 112 0.08 23.31 6.85
C PHE A 112 -0.05 22.94 8.33
N ILE A 113 0.96 23.19 9.17
CA ILE A 113 0.94 22.86 10.60
C ILE A 113 -0.31 23.42 11.31
N ALA A 114 -0.66 24.67 11.00
CA ALA A 114 -1.77 25.37 11.66
C ALA A 114 -3.14 25.10 11.01
N ARG A 115 -3.18 24.40 9.84
CA ARG A 115 -4.44 24.18 9.09
C ARG A 115 -5.38 23.24 9.82
N ALA A 116 -6.68 23.49 9.68
CA ALA A 116 -7.72 22.57 10.05
C ALA A 116 -7.75 21.40 9.05
N THR A 117 -7.93 20.17 9.54
CA THR A 117 -7.98 18.97 8.70
C THR A 117 -9.17 18.95 7.73
N GLY A 118 -10.29 19.60 8.10
CA GLY A 118 -11.47 19.72 7.25
C GLY A 118 -11.31 20.65 6.03
N GLU A 119 -10.20 21.40 5.94
CA GLU A 119 -9.90 22.32 4.83
C GLU A 119 -8.97 21.67 3.79
N LEU A 120 -8.56 20.42 4.00
CA LEU A 120 -7.59 19.75 3.13
C LEU A 120 -8.28 19.13 1.92
N SER A 121 -7.65 19.25 0.76
CA SER A 121 -8.00 18.46 -0.43
C SER A 121 -7.69 16.96 -0.21
N GLY A 122 -8.27 16.08 -1.02
CA GLY A 122 -8.04 14.63 -0.91
C GLY A 122 -6.55 14.25 -0.99
N GLY A 123 -5.81 14.88 -1.90
CA GLY A 123 -4.36 14.64 -2.02
C GLY A 123 -3.56 15.21 -0.83
N GLU A 124 -3.98 16.34 -0.24
CA GLU A 124 -3.35 16.86 0.99
C GLU A 124 -3.64 15.93 2.18
N VAL A 125 -4.87 15.40 2.31
CA VAL A 125 -5.23 14.39 3.33
C VAL A 125 -4.35 13.16 3.20
N GLN A 126 -4.15 12.63 2.00
CA GLN A 126 -3.28 11.47 1.74
C GLN A 126 -1.86 11.73 2.22
N ARG A 127 -1.29 12.90 1.88
CA ARG A 127 0.06 13.27 2.29
C ARG A 127 0.20 13.52 3.79
N VAL A 128 -0.81 14.09 4.45
CA VAL A 128 -0.82 14.22 5.92
C VAL A 128 -0.88 12.85 6.59
N CYS A 129 -1.67 11.91 6.08
CA CYS A 129 -1.69 10.54 6.60
C CYS A 129 -0.34 9.83 6.41
N LEU A 130 0.38 10.10 5.33
CA LEU A 130 1.72 9.59 5.10
C LEU A 130 2.73 10.20 6.09
N ALA A 131 2.69 11.54 6.31
CA ALA A 131 3.50 12.21 7.34
C ALA A 131 3.23 11.63 8.74
N ARG A 132 1.96 11.36 9.08
CA ARG A 132 1.58 10.68 10.32
C ARG A 132 2.20 9.29 10.44
N ALA A 133 2.20 8.51 9.35
CA ALA A 133 2.81 7.18 9.34
C ALA A 133 4.33 7.24 9.55
N LEU A 134 5.00 8.23 8.97
CA LEU A 134 6.44 8.47 9.17
C LEU A 134 6.79 8.94 10.59
N ALA A 135 5.85 9.62 11.28
CA ALA A 135 6.08 10.20 12.60
C ALA A 135 6.43 9.17 13.67
N VAL A 136 5.99 7.92 13.52
CA VAL A 136 6.31 6.82 14.45
C VAL A 136 7.62 6.12 14.12
N GLU A 137 8.35 6.57 13.07
CA GLU A 137 9.63 6.03 12.61
C GLU A 137 9.54 4.50 12.34
N PRO A 138 8.63 4.06 11.46
CA PRO A 138 8.46 2.65 11.19
C PRO A 138 9.67 2.07 10.45
N GLU A 139 9.93 0.78 10.61
CA GLU A 139 10.94 0.02 9.85
C GLU A 139 10.40 -0.38 8.46
N THR A 140 9.07 -0.56 8.36
CA THR A 140 8.38 -0.93 7.12
C THR A 140 7.17 -0.04 6.89
N LEU A 141 7.02 0.47 5.68
CA LEU A 141 5.83 1.17 5.21
C LEU A 141 5.01 0.28 4.27
N LEU A 142 3.74 0.11 4.58
CA LEU A 142 2.75 -0.49 3.72
C LEU A 142 1.91 0.62 3.09
N LEU A 143 1.98 0.76 1.77
CA LEU A 143 1.34 1.83 1.01
C LEU A 143 0.28 1.23 0.08
N ASP A 144 -0.98 1.55 0.31
CA ASP A 144 -2.11 1.08 -0.49
C ASP A 144 -2.58 2.20 -1.42
N GLU A 145 -2.20 2.15 -2.71
CA GLU A 145 -2.52 3.13 -3.74
C GLU A 145 -2.20 4.59 -3.33
N PRO A 146 -0.97 4.90 -2.88
CA PRO A 146 -0.65 6.18 -2.25
C PRO A 146 -0.73 7.38 -3.20
N THR A 147 -0.81 7.17 -4.52
CA THR A 147 -0.84 8.22 -5.55
C THR A 147 -2.20 8.35 -6.25
N SER A 148 -3.19 7.50 -5.92
CA SER A 148 -4.47 7.42 -6.66
C SER A 148 -5.30 8.73 -6.64
N ALA A 149 -5.10 9.60 -5.65
CA ALA A 149 -5.78 10.90 -5.51
C ALA A 149 -4.85 12.09 -5.78
N LEU A 150 -3.65 11.87 -6.35
CA LEU A 150 -2.62 12.87 -6.54
C LEU A 150 -2.47 13.27 -8.02
N ASP A 151 -2.04 14.49 -8.25
CA ASP A 151 -1.50 14.93 -9.54
C ASP A 151 -0.08 14.35 -9.77
N SER A 152 0.44 14.46 -10.99
CA SER A 152 1.74 13.91 -11.35
C SER A 152 2.89 14.47 -10.51
N ALA A 153 2.89 15.78 -10.24
CA ALA A 153 3.92 16.40 -9.42
C ALA A 153 3.91 15.88 -7.97
N SER A 154 2.72 15.69 -7.39
CA SER A 154 2.57 15.11 -6.06
C SER A 154 2.92 13.61 -6.04
N ALA A 155 2.65 12.88 -7.12
CA ALA A 155 3.04 11.47 -7.25
C ALA A 155 4.56 11.30 -7.30
N GLU A 156 5.29 12.19 -8.00
CA GLU A 156 6.76 12.22 -8.02
C GLU A 156 7.35 12.43 -6.62
N ILE A 157 6.74 13.30 -5.80
CA ILE A 157 7.16 13.51 -4.40
C ILE A 157 7.04 12.21 -3.60
N ILE A 158 5.96 11.44 -3.80
CA ILE A 158 5.78 10.16 -3.13
C ILE A 158 6.81 9.14 -3.60
N GLY A 159 7.12 9.10 -4.90
CA GLY A 159 8.19 8.26 -5.45
C GLY A 159 9.56 8.59 -4.83
N ALA A 160 9.92 9.88 -4.75
CA ALA A 160 11.13 10.35 -4.09
C ALA A 160 11.17 9.94 -2.60
N LEU A 161 10.05 10.12 -1.87
CA LEU A 161 9.93 9.70 -0.48
C LEU A 161 10.17 8.20 -0.28
N VAL A 162 9.60 7.35 -1.15
CA VAL A 162 9.81 5.89 -1.09
C VAL A 162 11.29 5.55 -1.29
N ASN A 163 11.94 6.17 -2.27
CA ASN A 163 13.36 5.98 -2.53
C ASN A 163 14.24 6.45 -1.37
N ASP A 164 13.90 7.60 -0.74
CA ASP A 164 14.61 8.12 0.43
C ASP A 164 14.44 7.19 1.64
N PHE A 165 13.22 6.73 1.90
CA PHE A 165 12.94 5.82 3.00
C PHE A 165 13.70 4.49 2.86
N VAL A 166 13.79 3.94 1.64
CA VAL A 166 14.59 2.73 1.35
C VAL A 166 16.08 3.02 1.52
N ARG A 167 16.60 4.16 1.05
CA ARG A 167 18.00 4.57 1.25
C ARG A 167 18.36 4.75 2.73
N GLU A 168 17.43 5.17 3.55
CA GLU A 168 17.56 5.26 5.01
C GLU A 168 17.53 3.89 5.72
N GLY A 169 17.37 2.78 4.96
CA GLY A 169 17.34 1.40 5.46
C GLY A 169 15.94 0.84 5.72
N GLY A 170 14.90 1.62 5.46
CA GLY A 170 13.51 1.18 5.58
C GLY A 170 13.08 0.22 4.47
N SER A 171 11.99 -0.48 4.68
CA SER A 171 11.37 -1.38 3.69
C SER A 171 10.00 -0.85 3.28
N VAL A 172 9.61 -1.05 2.02
CA VAL A 172 8.29 -0.62 1.53
C VAL A 172 7.56 -1.77 0.86
N VAL A 173 6.28 -1.94 1.17
CA VAL A 173 5.37 -2.77 0.37
C VAL A 173 4.35 -1.83 -0.27
N LEU A 174 4.44 -1.69 -1.58
CA LEU A 174 3.66 -0.74 -2.38
C LEU A 174 2.60 -1.45 -3.19
N VAL A 175 1.33 -1.18 -2.96
CA VAL A 175 0.26 -1.50 -3.91
C VAL A 175 0.05 -0.28 -4.80
N SER A 176 0.18 -0.43 -6.10
CA SER A 176 -0.08 0.63 -7.07
C SER A 176 -0.51 0.06 -8.43
N HIS A 177 -1.24 0.87 -9.18
CA HIS A 177 -1.51 0.67 -10.61
C HIS A 177 -0.67 1.60 -11.50
N ASP A 178 0.12 2.49 -10.91
CA ASP A 178 1.02 3.40 -11.61
C ASP A 178 2.33 2.69 -11.93
N HIS A 179 2.48 2.27 -13.19
CA HIS A 179 3.67 1.58 -13.69
C HIS A 179 4.92 2.46 -13.59
N GLY A 180 4.80 3.77 -13.85
CA GLY A 180 5.93 4.70 -13.76
C GLY A 180 6.48 4.78 -12.33
N LEU A 181 5.59 4.84 -11.34
CA LEU A 181 5.99 4.78 -9.94
C LEU A 181 6.65 3.44 -9.61
N ILE A 182 6.02 2.31 -9.98
CA ILE A 182 6.55 0.97 -9.70
C ILE A 182 7.97 0.82 -10.28
N ASP A 183 8.16 1.17 -11.55
CA ASP A 183 9.44 1.05 -12.24
C ASP A 183 10.53 1.94 -11.61
N SER A 184 10.14 3.07 -11.02
CA SER A 184 11.07 4.02 -10.40
C SER A 184 11.51 3.65 -8.98
N VAL A 185 10.72 2.83 -8.24
CA VAL A 185 10.99 2.57 -6.81
C VAL A 185 11.12 1.10 -6.45
N ALA A 186 10.51 0.17 -7.20
CA ALA A 186 10.45 -1.23 -6.80
C ALA A 186 11.73 -1.99 -7.16
N ALA A 187 12.21 -2.82 -6.27
CA ALA A 187 13.26 -3.82 -6.53
C ALA A 187 12.66 -5.20 -6.85
N GLN A 188 11.42 -5.44 -6.43
CA GLN A 188 10.68 -6.67 -6.62
C GLN A 188 9.21 -6.37 -6.92
N VAL A 189 8.59 -7.19 -7.75
CA VAL A 189 7.17 -7.13 -8.06
C VAL A 189 6.51 -8.47 -7.79
N LEU A 190 5.42 -8.47 -7.03
CA LEU A 190 4.56 -9.61 -6.75
C LEU A 190 3.25 -9.45 -7.53
N LEU A 191 2.92 -10.39 -8.39
CA LEU A 191 1.65 -10.39 -9.14
C LEU A 191 0.63 -11.28 -8.43
N LEU A 192 -0.50 -10.67 -8.03
CA LEU A 192 -1.65 -11.34 -7.43
C LEU A 192 -2.79 -11.45 -8.45
N GLU A 193 -3.27 -12.66 -8.65
CA GLU A 193 -4.48 -12.97 -9.44
C GLU A 193 -5.41 -13.87 -8.64
N ASP A 194 -6.68 -13.49 -8.55
CA ASP A 194 -7.73 -14.26 -7.86
C ASP A 194 -7.32 -14.77 -6.46
N GLY A 195 -6.63 -13.91 -5.71
CA GLY A 195 -6.16 -14.22 -4.36
C GLY A 195 -4.94 -15.13 -4.28
N ARG A 196 -4.24 -15.39 -5.39
CA ARG A 196 -3.03 -16.22 -5.45
C ARG A 196 -1.83 -15.42 -5.95
N LEU A 197 -0.65 -15.78 -5.48
CA LEU A 197 0.59 -15.25 -6.04
C LEU A 197 0.94 -16.06 -7.29
N VAL A 198 0.93 -15.41 -8.46
CA VAL A 198 1.19 -16.07 -9.74
C VAL A 198 2.58 -15.77 -10.30
N ALA A 199 3.19 -14.66 -9.89
CA ALA A 199 4.55 -14.32 -10.31
C ALA A 199 5.27 -13.48 -9.23
N CYS A 200 6.60 -13.63 -9.23
CA CYS A 200 7.53 -12.82 -8.45
C CYS A 200 8.74 -12.53 -9.33
N ALA A 201 8.97 -11.27 -9.67
CA ALA A 201 10.04 -10.87 -10.58
C ALA A 201 10.64 -9.51 -10.21
N ARG A 202 11.70 -9.09 -10.92
CA ARG A 202 12.18 -7.71 -10.91
C ARG A 202 11.25 -6.82 -11.75
N PRO A 203 11.22 -5.49 -11.53
CA PRO A 203 10.51 -4.56 -12.40
C PRO A 203 10.87 -4.78 -13.86
N GLY A 204 9.90 -4.70 -14.77
CA GLY A 204 10.07 -5.01 -16.19
C GLY A 204 10.12 -6.52 -16.53
N GLY A 205 10.17 -7.42 -15.55
CA GLY A 205 10.18 -8.87 -15.76
C GLY A 205 8.77 -9.51 -15.81
N ILE A 206 7.73 -8.73 -15.53
CA ILE A 206 6.33 -9.15 -15.66
C ILE A 206 5.72 -8.29 -16.77
N ASP A 207 5.20 -8.93 -17.84
CA ASP A 207 4.43 -8.24 -18.87
C ASP A 207 3.06 -7.85 -18.31
N THR A 208 3.04 -6.69 -17.64
CA THR A 208 1.85 -6.15 -16.99
C THR A 208 0.79 -5.73 -18.00
N ASP A 209 1.19 -5.33 -19.22
CA ASP A 209 0.26 -4.87 -20.27
C ASP A 209 -0.62 -6.01 -20.80
N SER A 210 -0.10 -7.23 -20.92
CA SER A 210 -0.88 -8.40 -21.37
C SER A 210 -1.87 -8.85 -20.28
N THR A 211 -1.49 -8.77 -19.02
CA THR A 211 -2.32 -9.19 -17.88
C THR A 211 -3.51 -8.25 -17.66
N PHE A 212 -3.33 -6.93 -17.85
CA PHE A 212 -4.43 -5.94 -17.72
C PHE A 212 -5.35 -5.89 -18.94
N ARG A 213 -4.83 -6.13 -20.17
CA ARG A 213 -5.65 -6.10 -21.40
C ARG A 213 -6.60 -7.30 -21.53
N SER A 214 -6.28 -8.46 -20.94
CA SER A 214 -7.15 -9.64 -21.02
C SER A 214 -8.48 -9.49 -20.27
N GLN A 215 -8.55 -8.57 -19.29
CA GLN A 215 -9.76 -8.34 -18.48
C GLN A 215 -10.69 -7.24 -19.04
N SER A 216 -10.27 -6.51 -20.09
CA SER A 216 -11.06 -5.43 -20.69
C SER A 216 -12.00 -5.90 -21.82
N LYS A 217 -12.03 -7.19 -22.15
CA LYS A 217 -12.97 -7.72 -23.15
C LYS A 217 -14.19 -8.32 -22.47
N PRO A 218 -15.41 -7.78 -22.69
CA PRO A 218 -16.62 -8.48 -22.29
C PRO A 218 -16.69 -9.80 -23.07
N SER A 219 -16.91 -10.91 -22.37
CA SER A 219 -17.11 -12.21 -23.00
C SER A 219 -18.30 -12.13 -23.94
N ALA A 220 -18.06 -12.20 -25.25
CA ALA A 220 -19.09 -12.36 -26.23
C ALA A 220 -19.71 -13.74 -26.02
N MET A 221 -20.92 -13.78 -25.44
CA MET A 221 -21.78 -14.98 -25.46
C MET A 221 -21.97 -15.42 -26.88
N SER A 222 -21.34 -16.51 -27.30
CA SER A 222 -21.67 -17.21 -28.53
C SER A 222 -23.07 -17.82 -28.37
N ARG A 223 -24.05 -17.19 -29.02
CA ARG A 223 -25.35 -17.82 -29.28
C ARG A 223 -25.15 -18.87 -30.39
N SER A 224 -24.93 -20.12 -30.01
CA SER A 224 -25.06 -21.24 -30.91
C SER A 224 -26.53 -21.46 -31.14
N GLY A 225 -26.97 -21.18 -32.36
CA GLY A 225 -28.34 -21.41 -32.83
C GLY A 225 -28.68 -22.89 -32.82
N CYS A 226 -29.82 -23.20 -32.26
CA CYS A 226 -30.51 -24.47 -32.41
C CYS A 226 -31.08 -24.57 -33.83
N GLY A 227 -30.50 -25.42 -34.67
CA GLY A 227 -31.08 -25.82 -35.95
C GLY A 227 -31.97 -27.06 -35.78
N LEU A 228 -33.27 -26.85 -35.90
CA LEU A 228 -34.26 -27.92 -36.10
C LEU A 228 -34.17 -28.41 -37.55
N THR A 229 -34.01 -29.73 -37.77
CA THR A 229 -34.56 -30.43 -38.93
C THR A 229 -34.90 -31.86 -38.58
N ARG A 230 -36.19 -32.15 -38.73
CA ARG A 230 -36.91 -33.42 -38.95
C ARG A 230 -36.55 -34.64 -38.13
#